data_1f47721ad4df2793bb2cc8b64a88aff3
#
_entry.id   1f47721ad4df2793bb2cc8b64a88aff3
#
_cell.length_a   1.000
_cell.length_b   1.000
_cell.length_c   1.000
_cell.angle_alpha   90.00
_cell.angle_beta   90.00
_cell.angle_gamma   90.00
#
_symmetry.space_group_name_H-M   'P 1'
#
loop_
_entity.id
_entity.type
_entity.pdbx_description
1 polymer ?
#
loop_
_entity_poly.entity_id
_entity_poly.type
_entity_poly.pdbx_seq_one_letter_code
_entity_poly.pdbx_strand_id
1 'polypeptide(L)'
;MLFRSIAKEWEDPAGVPVDAILFGGRRPSTIPLVNMATDWAHGVYMGSAAGSEVTAAVISDQIGQVRRDPMAMLPFCGYNMADYFGHWLSMADKVDADKLPKVFFVNWFRKDADGNFMWPGFGDNSRVLKWVCEAIEGKASTKVTPIGIMPTDDAIDLEGCETTPETLKELLTVDIEGWKKEVAGVKESWEKFGDRIPAALTAKLAEITEALNK
;
A
#
# COMPACT_ATOMS: atom_id res chain seq x y z
N MET A 1 22.69 -14.78 15.32
CA MET A 1 22.74 -14.63 13.83
C MET A 1 23.34 -13.26 13.57
N LEU A 2 24.51 -13.20 12.95
CA LEU A 2 25.10 -11.91 12.58
C LEU A 2 24.47 -11.47 11.25
N PHE A 3 23.73 -10.36 11.27
CA PHE A 3 23.22 -9.74 10.05
C PHE A 3 24.41 -9.14 9.28
N ARG A 4 24.61 -9.58 8.03
CA ARG A 4 25.72 -9.09 7.20
C ARG A 4 25.49 -7.68 6.65
N SER A 5 24.29 -7.10 6.88
CA SER A 5 23.83 -5.85 6.25
C SER A 5 23.37 -4.82 7.30
N ILE A 6 24.00 -4.78 8.47
CA ILE A 6 23.74 -3.69 9.41
C ILE A 6 24.43 -2.43 8.90
N ALA A 7 23.68 -1.34 8.75
CA ALA A 7 24.23 -0.03 8.42
C ALA A 7 25.17 0.45 9.55
N LYS A 8 26.21 1.19 9.20
CA LYS A 8 27.14 1.75 10.19
C LYS A 8 26.46 2.71 11.14
N GLU A 9 25.37 3.33 10.67
CA GLU A 9 24.55 4.32 11.35
C GLU A 9 23.47 3.70 12.25
N TRP A 10 23.44 2.37 12.41
CA TRP A 10 22.41 1.64 13.16
C TRP A 10 22.13 2.21 14.57
N GLU A 11 23.17 2.64 15.27
CA GLU A 11 23.07 3.21 16.62
C GLU A 11 23.43 4.71 16.66
N ASP A 12 23.39 5.39 15.53
CA ASP A 12 23.66 6.83 15.47
C ASP A 12 22.57 7.59 16.22
N PRO A 13 22.90 8.36 17.26
CA PRO A 13 21.91 9.14 18.02
C PRO A 13 21.22 10.23 17.19
N ALA A 14 21.79 10.64 16.05
CA ALA A 14 21.14 11.53 15.10
C ALA A 14 19.99 10.85 14.32
N GLY A 15 19.92 9.51 14.38
CA GLY A 15 18.98 8.72 13.60
C GLY A 15 19.33 8.66 12.13
N VAL A 16 18.42 8.11 11.35
CA VAL A 16 18.52 8.01 9.87
C VAL A 16 17.27 8.58 9.23
N PRO A 17 17.38 9.18 8.04
CA PRO A 17 16.21 9.61 7.28
C PRO A 17 15.37 8.39 6.85
N VAL A 18 14.06 8.60 6.75
CA VAL A 18 13.11 7.61 6.23
C VAL A 18 12.54 8.16 4.92
N ASP A 19 12.89 7.54 3.81
CA ASP A 19 12.51 8.03 2.46
C ASP A 19 11.23 7.35 1.94
N ALA A 20 10.94 6.13 2.42
CA ALA A 20 9.78 5.36 2.01
C ALA A 20 9.10 4.63 3.17
N ILE A 21 7.77 4.55 3.08
CA ILE A 21 6.95 3.66 3.91
C ILE A 21 6.18 2.75 2.97
N LEU A 22 6.34 1.44 3.14
CA LEU A 22 5.65 0.43 2.35
C LEU A 22 4.60 -0.27 3.20
N PHE A 23 3.33 -0.06 2.90
CA PHE A 23 2.26 -0.91 3.39
C PHE A 23 2.07 -2.10 2.48
N GLY A 24 1.54 -3.20 2.98
CA GLY A 24 1.26 -4.38 2.20
C GLY A 24 0.19 -5.25 2.83
N GLY A 25 -0.32 -6.19 2.03
CA GLY A 25 -1.30 -7.16 2.49
C GLY A 25 -1.47 -8.27 1.45
N ARG A 26 -1.91 -9.44 1.89
CA ARG A 26 -2.23 -10.54 0.98
C ARG A 26 -3.59 -10.27 0.35
N ARG A 27 -3.59 -9.90 -0.91
CA ARG A 27 -4.81 -9.61 -1.68
C ARG A 27 -4.80 -10.42 -2.97
N PRO A 28 -5.70 -11.42 -3.10
CA PRO A 28 -5.71 -12.31 -4.27
C PRO A 28 -6.18 -11.60 -5.54
N SER A 29 -6.87 -10.46 -5.41
CA SER A 29 -7.44 -9.70 -6.54
C SER A 29 -7.40 -8.19 -6.27
N THR A 30 -7.81 -7.39 -7.25
CA THR A 30 -8.09 -5.94 -7.17
C THR A 30 -6.88 -5.07 -6.90
N ILE A 31 -6.14 -5.34 -5.82
CA ILE A 31 -5.00 -4.50 -5.42
C ILE A 31 -3.81 -4.75 -6.36
N PRO A 32 -3.25 -3.71 -7.00
CA PRO A 32 -2.14 -3.85 -7.92
C PRO A 32 -0.85 -4.30 -7.22
N LEU A 33 0.15 -4.70 -8.02
CA LEU A 33 1.47 -5.10 -7.54
C LEU A 33 2.13 -4.01 -6.68
N VAL A 34 2.02 -2.76 -7.13
CA VAL A 34 2.50 -1.59 -6.39
C VAL A 34 1.76 -0.34 -6.83
N ASN A 35 1.49 0.56 -5.89
CA ASN A 35 1.10 1.93 -6.15
C ASN A 35 1.67 2.87 -5.09
N MET A 36 1.90 4.13 -5.46
CA MET A 36 2.43 5.19 -4.61
C MET A 36 1.34 6.23 -4.35
N ALA A 37 1.32 6.76 -3.16
CA ALA A 37 0.45 7.87 -2.78
C ALA A 37 0.82 9.16 -3.55
N THR A 38 -0.18 9.98 -3.85
CA THR A 38 0.00 11.29 -4.49
C THR A 38 0.51 12.36 -3.53
N ASP A 39 0.17 12.21 -2.24
CA ASP A 39 0.52 13.12 -1.15
C ASP A 39 0.50 12.37 0.20
N TRP A 40 0.88 13.05 1.27
CA TRP A 40 0.93 12.46 2.60
C TRP A 40 -0.44 11.99 3.10
N ALA A 41 -1.49 12.78 2.90
CA ALA A 41 -2.84 12.40 3.33
C ALA A 41 -3.33 11.15 2.58
N HIS A 42 -3.00 11.02 1.28
CA HIS A 42 -3.25 9.80 0.52
C HIS A 42 -2.47 8.60 1.09
N GLY A 43 -1.20 8.81 1.48
CA GLY A 43 -0.41 7.77 2.13
C GLY A 43 -1.02 7.28 3.44
N VAL A 44 -1.49 8.20 4.28
CA VAL A 44 -2.21 7.85 5.51
C VAL A 44 -3.53 7.13 5.20
N TYR A 45 -4.27 7.56 4.16
CA TYR A 45 -5.44 6.83 3.68
C TYR A 45 -5.10 5.39 3.28
N MET A 46 -4.05 5.18 2.48
CA MET A 46 -3.62 3.83 2.06
C MET A 46 -3.32 2.93 3.27
N GLY A 47 -2.63 3.45 4.26
CA GLY A 47 -2.37 2.74 5.52
C GLY A 47 -3.65 2.45 6.30
N SER A 48 -4.56 3.42 6.43
CA SER A 48 -5.83 3.27 7.15
C SER A 48 -6.79 2.29 6.48
N ALA A 49 -6.67 2.11 5.17
CA ALA A 49 -7.46 1.19 4.35
C ALA A 49 -6.84 -0.22 4.25
N ALA A 50 -5.64 -0.43 4.81
CA ALA A 50 -4.93 -1.68 4.67
C ALA A 50 -5.76 -2.89 5.16
N GLY A 51 -5.60 -4.00 4.46
CA GLY A 51 -6.26 -5.25 4.81
C GLY A 51 -5.60 -6.44 4.14
N SER A 52 -5.76 -7.60 4.73
CA SER A 52 -5.20 -8.87 4.27
C SER A 52 -6.25 -9.96 4.26
N GLU A 53 -6.16 -10.86 3.28
CA GLU A 53 -6.95 -12.08 3.25
C GLU A 53 -6.66 -12.95 4.47
N VAL A 54 -7.69 -13.50 5.07
CA VAL A 54 -7.59 -14.48 6.15
C VAL A 54 -7.22 -15.83 5.53
N THR A 55 -6.05 -16.35 5.88
CA THR A 55 -5.51 -17.60 5.31
C THR A 55 -5.54 -18.80 6.25
N ALA A 56 -5.86 -18.60 7.54
CA ALA A 56 -5.85 -19.66 8.54
C ALA A 56 -7.19 -19.77 9.28
N ALA A 57 -7.77 -20.96 9.29
CA ALA A 57 -9.02 -21.30 10.00
C ALA A 57 -8.94 -21.10 11.53
N VAL A 58 -7.73 -21.05 12.10
CA VAL A 58 -7.51 -20.90 13.55
C VAL A 58 -7.96 -19.52 14.08
N ILE A 59 -8.12 -18.53 13.18
CA ILE A 59 -8.44 -17.14 13.57
C ILE A 59 -9.90 -16.81 13.28
N SER A 60 -10.53 -17.41 12.28
CA SER A 60 -11.96 -17.27 11.98
C SER A 60 -12.41 -18.29 10.94
N ASP A 61 -13.71 -18.61 10.91
CA ASP A 61 -14.35 -19.39 9.84
C ASP A 61 -14.46 -18.62 8.50
N GLN A 62 -13.75 -17.51 8.37
CA GLN A 62 -13.83 -16.55 7.25
C GLN A 62 -12.61 -16.62 6.33
N ILE A 63 -12.12 -17.83 6.03
CA ILE A 63 -11.03 -18.00 5.06
C ILE A 63 -11.41 -17.34 3.72
N GLY A 64 -10.49 -16.59 3.12
CA GLY A 64 -10.70 -15.88 1.86
C GLY A 64 -11.30 -14.49 2.01
N GLN A 65 -11.81 -14.11 3.18
CA GLN A 65 -12.31 -12.76 3.42
C GLN A 65 -11.18 -11.79 3.74
N VAL A 66 -11.35 -10.52 3.35
CA VAL A 66 -10.41 -9.45 3.66
C VAL A 66 -10.66 -8.94 5.08
N ARG A 67 -9.72 -9.18 5.98
CA ARG A 67 -9.69 -8.55 7.29
C ARG A 67 -9.04 -7.18 7.18
N ARG A 68 -9.79 -6.14 7.52
CA ARG A 68 -9.24 -4.78 7.62
C ARG A 68 -8.37 -4.67 8.87
N ASP A 69 -7.13 -4.28 8.66
CA ASP A 69 -6.13 -4.12 9.71
C ASP A 69 -5.31 -2.85 9.42
N PRO A 70 -5.87 -1.68 9.75
CA PRO A 70 -5.25 -0.40 9.47
C PRO A 70 -3.79 -0.37 9.93
N MET A 71 -2.90 0.00 8.99
CA MET A 71 -1.45 0.11 9.20
C MET A 71 -0.80 -1.15 9.80
N ALA A 72 -1.50 -2.33 9.76
CA ALA A 72 -1.15 -3.57 10.45
C ALA A 72 -0.97 -3.37 11.98
N MET A 73 -1.69 -2.42 12.57
CA MET A 73 -1.52 -1.98 13.95
C MET A 73 -2.74 -2.18 14.84
N LEU A 74 -3.90 -2.59 14.26
CA LEU A 74 -5.15 -2.64 15.01
C LEU A 74 -5.07 -3.46 16.29
N PRO A 75 -4.43 -4.66 16.35
CA PRO A 75 -4.31 -5.43 17.58
C PRO A 75 -3.39 -4.81 18.63
N PHE A 76 -2.57 -3.85 18.24
CA PHE A 76 -1.55 -3.23 19.10
C PHE A 76 -1.93 -1.82 19.55
N CYS A 77 -2.98 -1.24 18.97
CA CYS A 77 -3.43 0.11 19.29
C CYS A 77 -4.42 0.05 20.46
N GLY A 78 -4.01 0.51 21.64
CA GLY A 78 -4.81 0.49 22.88
C GLY A 78 -5.84 1.64 22.99
N TYR A 79 -6.07 2.40 21.92
CA TYR A 79 -7.01 3.53 21.87
C TYR A 79 -7.70 3.59 20.50
N ASN A 80 -8.57 4.59 20.28
CA ASN A 80 -9.27 4.68 19.00
C ASN A 80 -8.27 4.89 17.84
N MET A 81 -8.31 3.99 16.87
CA MET A 81 -7.38 3.99 15.74
C MET A 81 -7.47 5.25 14.87
N ALA A 82 -8.62 5.93 14.87
CA ALA A 82 -8.77 7.21 14.17
C ALA A 82 -7.87 8.32 14.75
N ASP A 83 -7.57 8.29 16.06
CA ASP A 83 -6.61 9.21 16.67
C ASP A 83 -5.18 8.92 16.18
N TYR A 84 -4.86 7.65 15.98
CA TYR A 84 -3.58 7.26 15.39
C TYR A 84 -3.46 7.77 13.95
N PHE A 85 -4.54 7.70 13.15
CA PHE A 85 -4.55 8.32 11.83
C PHE A 85 -4.34 9.83 11.89
N GLY A 86 -5.00 10.51 12.85
CA GLY A 86 -4.81 11.94 13.10
C GLY A 86 -3.36 12.27 13.45
N HIS A 87 -2.72 11.42 14.26
CA HIS A 87 -1.31 11.58 14.58
C HIS A 87 -0.41 11.46 13.33
N TRP A 88 -0.65 10.48 12.47
CA TRP A 88 0.08 10.37 11.20
C TRP A 88 -0.11 11.60 10.32
N LEU A 89 -1.35 12.07 10.18
CA LEU A 89 -1.64 13.29 9.40
C LEU A 89 -0.88 14.50 9.93
N SER A 90 -0.77 14.66 11.27
CA SER A 90 -0.09 15.77 11.90
C SER A 90 1.42 15.83 11.65
N MET A 91 2.01 14.77 11.13
CA MET A 91 3.44 14.80 10.75
C MET A 91 3.71 15.80 9.61
N ALA A 92 2.73 16.04 8.74
CA ALA A 92 2.83 17.03 7.68
C ALA A 92 3.02 18.48 8.21
N ASP A 93 2.57 18.74 9.44
CA ASP A 93 2.72 20.05 10.08
C ASP A 93 4.09 20.25 10.75
N LYS A 94 4.90 19.19 10.84
CA LYS A 94 6.15 19.18 11.59
C LYS A 94 7.40 19.28 10.73
N VAL A 95 7.27 18.99 9.45
CA VAL A 95 8.39 18.99 8.50
C VAL A 95 7.93 19.53 7.16
N ASP A 96 8.88 20.00 6.36
CA ASP A 96 8.61 20.39 4.97
C ASP A 96 8.12 19.21 4.15
N ALA A 97 7.19 19.45 3.23
CA ALA A 97 6.52 18.39 2.47
C ALA A 97 7.48 17.51 1.65
N ASP A 98 8.61 18.05 1.22
CA ASP A 98 9.66 17.35 0.48
C ASP A 98 10.51 16.41 1.35
N LYS A 99 10.40 16.56 2.69
CA LYS A 99 11.08 15.70 3.67
C LYS A 99 10.18 14.58 4.21
N LEU A 100 8.90 14.60 3.88
CA LEU A 100 8.01 13.50 4.25
C LEU A 100 8.33 12.26 3.40
N PRO A 101 8.38 11.06 4.03
CA PRO A 101 8.59 9.83 3.26
C PRO A 101 7.47 9.61 2.26
N LYS A 102 7.79 9.09 1.08
CA LYS A 102 6.78 8.65 0.12
C LYS A 102 6.14 7.35 0.61
N VAL A 103 4.83 7.23 0.43
CA VAL A 103 4.07 6.07 0.90
C VAL A 103 3.68 5.22 -0.30
N PHE A 104 3.92 3.92 -0.17
CA PHE A 104 3.60 2.91 -1.18
C PHE A 104 2.71 1.83 -0.59
N PHE A 105 1.94 1.17 -1.45
CA PHE A 105 1.29 -0.09 -1.14
C PHE A 105 1.81 -1.17 -2.09
N VAL A 106 2.15 -2.33 -1.57
CA VAL A 106 2.65 -3.48 -2.34
C VAL A 106 1.78 -4.71 -2.11
N ASN A 107 1.57 -5.50 -3.16
CA ASN A 107 0.81 -6.74 -3.09
C ASN A 107 1.48 -7.84 -3.92
N TRP A 108 2.20 -8.71 -3.25
CA TRP A 108 2.90 -9.85 -3.87
C TRP A 108 1.99 -11.06 -4.18
N PHE A 109 0.68 -11.00 -3.85
CA PHE A 109 -0.17 -12.17 -3.64
C PHE A 109 -1.36 -12.23 -4.60
N ARG A 110 -1.35 -11.44 -5.70
CA ARG A 110 -2.39 -11.59 -6.72
C ARG A 110 -2.36 -12.98 -7.35
N LYS A 111 -3.55 -13.51 -7.63
CA LYS A 111 -3.74 -14.84 -8.20
C LYS A 111 -4.44 -14.72 -9.55
N ASP A 112 -4.11 -15.66 -10.43
CA ASP A 112 -4.82 -15.90 -11.68
C ASP A 112 -6.14 -16.68 -11.43
N ALA A 113 -6.86 -16.99 -12.52
CA ALA A 113 -8.12 -17.73 -12.46
C ALA A 113 -7.96 -19.18 -11.94
N ASP A 114 -6.78 -19.75 -12.06
CA ASP A 114 -6.43 -21.10 -11.60
C ASP A 114 -5.94 -21.11 -10.13
N GLY A 115 -5.81 -19.93 -9.51
CA GLY A 115 -5.38 -19.77 -8.14
C GLY A 115 -3.86 -19.71 -7.93
N ASN A 116 -3.08 -19.63 -8.99
CA ASN A 116 -1.62 -19.50 -8.93
C ASN A 116 -1.22 -18.04 -8.69
N PHE A 117 -0.10 -17.81 -8.00
CA PHE A 117 0.44 -16.47 -7.86
C PHE A 117 0.95 -15.93 -9.20
N MET A 118 0.51 -14.72 -9.54
CA MET A 118 0.90 -14.04 -10.78
C MET A 118 2.29 -13.39 -10.69
N TRP A 119 2.74 -13.10 -9.47
CA TRP A 119 4.07 -12.54 -9.20
C TRP A 119 4.93 -13.60 -8.51
N PRO A 120 6.18 -13.85 -8.97
CA PRO A 120 7.02 -14.92 -8.42
C PRO A 120 7.40 -14.69 -6.96
N GLY A 121 7.48 -13.42 -6.54
CA GLY A 121 7.84 -13.05 -5.18
C GLY A 121 9.32 -13.22 -4.89
N PHE A 122 9.66 -13.31 -3.60
CA PHE A 122 11.00 -13.51 -3.07
C PHE A 122 12.07 -12.63 -3.75
N GLY A 123 12.99 -13.20 -4.53
CA GLY A 123 14.06 -12.46 -5.22
C GLY A 123 13.55 -11.40 -6.18
N ASP A 124 12.44 -11.65 -6.88
CA ASP A 124 11.86 -10.73 -7.86
C ASP A 124 11.18 -9.52 -7.20
N ASN A 125 10.89 -9.56 -5.90
CA ASN A 125 10.43 -8.38 -5.17
C ASN A 125 11.45 -7.22 -5.23
N SER A 126 12.74 -7.52 -5.41
CA SER A 126 13.79 -6.50 -5.59
C SER A 126 13.55 -5.61 -6.82
N ARG A 127 12.87 -6.10 -7.86
CA ARG A 127 12.51 -5.33 -9.07
C ARG A 127 11.50 -4.22 -8.74
N VAL A 128 10.52 -4.53 -7.89
CA VAL A 128 9.55 -3.54 -7.39
C VAL A 128 10.24 -2.56 -6.45
N LEU A 129 11.13 -3.03 -5.57
CA LEU A 129 11.92 -2.16 -4.68
C LEU A 129 12.84 -1.23 -5.47
N LYS A 130 13.42 -1.69 -6.59
CA LYS A 130 14.16 -0.83 -7.52
C LYS A 130 13.27 0.31 -8.03
N TRP A 131 12.07 -0.01 -8.53
CA TRP A 131 11.12 1.02 -8.98
C TRP A 131 10.75 1.99 -7.85
N VAL A 132 10.55 1.51 -6.62
CA VAL A 132 10.29 2.35 -5.43
C VAL A 132 11.43 3.34 -5.22
N CYS A 133 12.69 2.88 -5.25
CA CYS A 133 13.86 3.77 -5.13
C CYS A 133 13.92 4.80 -6.25
N GLU A 134 13.71 4.38 -7.49
CA GLU A 134 13.68 5.28 -8.66
C GLU A 134 12.52 6.29 -8.56
N ALA A 135 11.36 5.90 -8.02
CA ALA A 135 10.23 6.80 -7.79
C ALA A 135 10.53 7.86 -6.71
N ILE A 136 11.26 7.49 -5.65
CA ILE A 136 11.73 8.43 -4.62
C ILE A 136 12.68 9.45 -5.25
N GLU A 137 13.59 9.00 -6.10
CA GLU A 137 14.57 9.84 -6.81
C GLU A 137 13.97 10.66 -7.98
N GLY A 138 12.68 10.46 -8.31
CA GLY A 138 12.02 11.12 -9.43
C GLY A 138 12.48 10.63 -10.82
N LYS A 139 13.03 9.42 -10.89
CA LYS A 139 13.57 8.80 -12.11
C LYS A 139 12.66 7.72 -12.71
N ALA A 140 11.68 7.23 -11.94
CA ALA A 140 10.81 6.15 -12.37
C ALA A 140 9.84 6.58 -13.47
N SER A 141 9.59 5.67 -14.42
CA SER A 141 8.46 5.81 -15.34
C SER A 141 7.15 5.53 -14.61
N THR A 142 6.24 6.53 -14.59
CA THR A 142 5.02 6.48 -13.80
C THR A 142 3.80 6.91 -14.61
N LYS A 143 2.62 6.42 -14.18
CA LYS A 143 1.30 6.85 -14.65
C LYS A 143 0.40 7.23 -13.47
N VAL A 144 -0.38 8.30 -13.63
CA VAL A 144 -1.39 8.69 -12.63
C VAL A 144 -2.65 7.86 -12.87
N THR A 145 -3.23 7.36 -11.80
CA THR A 145 -4.45 6.53 -11.81
C THR A 145 -5.43 7.02 -10.75
N PRO A 146 -6.69 6.57 -10.76
CA PRO A 146 -7.66 6.89 -9.71
C PRO A 146 -7.22 6.51 -8.28
N ILE A 147 -6.29 5.57 -8.16
CA ILE A 147 -5.84 5.01 -6.87
C ILE A 147 -4.42 5.45 -6.49
N GLY A 148 -3.84 6.40 -7.20
CA GLY A 148 -2.49 6.90 -6.96
C GLY A 148 -1.58 6.79 -8.16
N ILE A 149 -0.29 6.87 -7.94
CA ILE A 149 0.75 6.82 -8.96
C ILE A 149 1.24 5.37 -9.09
N MET A 150 1.30 4.87 -10.30
CA MET A 150 1.70 3.49 -10.60
C MET A 150 2.84 3.44 -11.61
N PRO A 151 3.58 2.32 -11.69
CA PRO A 151 4.50 2.07 -12.79
C PRO A 151 3.78 2.14 -14.15
N THR A 152 4.46 2.62 -15.19
CA THR A 152 4.06 2.32 -16.57
C THR A 152 4.26 0.82 -16.85
N ASP A 153 3.64 0.31 -17.91
CA ASP A 153 3.61 -1.14 -18.17
C ASP A 153 5.00 -1.74 -18.46
N ASP A 154 5.98 -0.88 -18.75
CA ASP A 154 7.38 -1.20 -19.04
C ASP A 154 8.39 -0.74 -17.94
N ALA A 155 7.89 -0.18 -16.83
CA ALA A 155 8.75 0.41 -15.82
C ALA A 155 9.45 -0.61 -14.90
N ILE A 156 8.98 -1.85 -14.88
CA ILE A 156 9.58 -2.93 -14.08
C ILE A 156 10.30 -3.88 -15.02
N ASP A 157 11.62 -3.99 -14.85
CA ASP A 157 12.46 -4.87 -15.62
C ASP A 157 12.12 -6.34 -15.35
N LEU A 158 11.81 -7.10 -16.41
CA LEU A 158 11.47 -8.53 -16.37
C LEU A 158 12.58 -9.44 -16.90
N GLU A 159 13.78 -8.92 -17.18
CA GLU A 159 14.89 -9.78 -17.64
C GLU A 159 15.21 -10.87 -16.60
N GLY A 160 15.10 -12.14 -17.01
CA GLY A 160 15.28 -13.29 -16.12
C GLY A 160 14.15 -13.53 -15.09
N CYS A 161 13.01 -12.83 -15.20
CA CYS A 161 11.82 -13.07 -14.40
C CYS A 161 10.88 -14.08 -15.10
N GLU A 162 10.17 -14.88 -14.34
CA GLU A 162 9.16 -15.82 -14.89
C GLU A 162 7.87 -15.12 -15.32
N THR A 163 7.60 -13.91 -14.81
CA THR A 163 6.42 -13.11 -15.17
C THR A 163 6.53 -12.57 -16.58
N THR A 164 5.46 -12.68 -17.37
CA THR A 164 5.40 -12.13 -18.72
C THR A 164 4.99 -10.65 -18.70
N PRO A 165 5.29 -9.88 -19.79
CA PRO A 165 4.81 -8.50 -19.91
C PRO A 165 3.28 -8.36 -19.81
N GLU A 166 2.52 -9.33 -20.34
CA GLU A 166 1.05 -9.37 -20.28
C GLU A 166 0.58 -9.54 -18.84
N THR A 167 1.20 -10.44 -18.07
CA THR A 167 0.92 -10.66 -16.66
C THR A 167 1.29 -9.43 -15.83
N LEU A 168 2.43 -8.79 -16.11
CA LEU A 168 2.78 -7.53 -15.44
C LEU A 168 1.76 -6.44 -15.72
N LYS A 169 1.33 -6.29 -16.96
CA LYS A 169 0.29 -5.32 -17.34
C LYS A 169 -1.02 -5.56 -16.57
N GLU A 170 -1.44 -6.82 -16.43
CA GLU A 170 -2.59 -7.16 -15.61
C GLU A 170 -2.37 -6.81 -14.13
N LEU A 171 -1.21 -7.11 -13.57
CA LEU A 171 -0.83 -6.75 -12.20
C LEU A 171 -0.81 -5.23 -11.96
N LEU A 172 -0.59 -4.41 -13.01
CA LEU A 172 -0.57 -2.95 -12.99
C LEU A 172 -1.85 -2.32 -13.57
N THR A 173 -2.91 -3.11 -13.78
CA THR A 173 -4.23 -2.62 -14.21
C THR A 173 -5.08 -2.30 -12.99
N VAL A 174 -5.80 -1.17 -13.04
CA VAL A 174 -6.77 -0.77 -12.03
C VAL A 174 -8.10 -1.45 -12.32
N ASP A 175 -8.49 -2.40 -11.49
CA ASP A 175 -9.82 -3.02 -11.51
C ASP A 175 -10.84 -2.04 -10.92
N ILE A 176 -11.47 -1.25 -11.77
CA ILE A 176 -12.40 -0.18 -11.37
C ILE A 176 -13.55 -0.73 -10.51
N GLU A 177 -14.18 -1.82 -10.93
CA GLU A 177 -15.32 -2.39 -10.19
C GLU A 177 -14.89 -3.04 -8.86
N GLY A 178 -13.73 -3.66 -8.83
CA GLY A 178 -13.12 -4.14 -7.59
C GLY A 178 -12.81 -2.98 -6.64
N TRP A 179 -12.26 -1.89 -7.15
CA TRP A 179 -11.94 -0.72 -6.33
C TRP A 179 -13.17 0.03 -5.82
N LYS A 180 -14.28 0.08 -6.56
CA LYS A 180 -15.55 0.60 -6.04
C LYS A 180 -16.01 -0.19 -4.81
N LYS A 181 -15.86 -1.53 -4.84
CA LYS A 181 -16.16 -2.38 -3.68
C LYS A 181 -15.16 -2.16 -2.53
N GLU A 182 -13.87 -1.99 -2.85
CA GLU A 182 -12.83 -1.68 -1.84
C GLU A 182 -13.15 -0.40 -1.09
N VAL A 183 -13.46 0.68 -1.80
CA VAL A 183 -13.82 1.97 -1.21
C VAL A 183 -15.04 1.88 -0.31
N ALA A 184 -16.08 1.14 -0.74
CA ALA A 184 -17.26 0.87 0.09
C ALA A 184 -16.89 0.09 1.37
N GLY A 185 -16.08 -0.96 1.24
CA GLY A 185 -15.61 -1.75 2.38
C GLY A 185 -14.69 -0.98 3.34
N VAL A 186 -13.91 -0.03 2.84
CA VAL A 186 -13.12 0.89 3.69
C VAL A 186 -14.06 1.76 4.51
N LYS A 187 -15.05 2.40 3.86
CA LYS A 187 -16.05 3.24 4.53
C LYS A 187 -16.77 2.48 5.65
N GLU A 188 -17.28 1.28 5.36
CA GLU A 188 -17.92 0.41 6.34
C GLU A 188 -16.98 0.08 7.50
N SER A 189 -15.73 -0.27 7.20
CA SER A 189 -14.74 -0.61 8.21
C SER A 189 -14.39 0.54 9.17
N TRP A 190 -14.58 1.79 8.73
CA TRP A 190 -14.34 2.97 9.54
C TRP A 190 -15.48 3.30 10.50
N GLU A 191 -16.69 2.75 10.31
CA GLU A 191 -17.84 2.98 11.20
C GLU A 191 -17.54 2.63 12.66
N LYS A 192 -16.71 1.61 12.89
CA LYS A 192 -16.27 1.19 14.24
C LYS A 192 -15.43 2.27 14.97
N PHE A 193 -14.90 3.25 14.26
CA PHE A 193 -14.12 4.34 14.85
C PHE A 193 -14.98 5.57 15.18
N GLY A 194 -16.25 5.56 14.74
CA GLY A 194 -17.23 6.62 15.01
C GLY A 194 -16.90 7.92 14.27
N ASP A 195 -17.23 9.04 14.92
CA ASP A 195 -17.05 10.40 14.41
C ASP A 195 -15.60 10.91 14.48
N ARG A 196 -14.68 10.08 14.94
CA ARG A 196 -13.27 10.47 15.14
C ARG A 196 -12.40 10.34 13.87
N ILE A 197 -12.94 9.79 12.78
CA ILE A 197 -12.21 9.71 11.51
C ILE A 197 -11.84 11.14 11.05
N PRO A 198 -10.53 11.42 10.81
CA PRO A 198 -10.11 12.73 10.36
C PRO A 198 -10.76 13.13 9.03
N ALA A 199 -11.20 14.39 8.94
CA ALA A 199 -11.85 14.93 7.72
C ALA A 199 -10.97 14.79 6.46
N ALA A 200 -9.64 14.86 6.59
CA ALA A 200 -8.72 14.66 5.49
C ALA A 200 -8.84 13.25 4.87
N LEU A 201 -9.09 12.22 5.67
CA LEU A 201 -9.26 10.85 5.18
C LEU A 201 -10.61 10.65 4.49
N THR A 202 -11.69 11.22 5.05
CA THR A 202 -13.00 11.17 4.40
C THR A 202 -13.02 11.94 3.08
N ALA A 203 -12.30 13.07 3.00
CA ALA A 203 -12.11 13.81 1.77
C ALA A 203 -11.34 12.99 0.72
N LYS A 204 -10.24 12.33 1.13
CA LYS A 204 -9.45 11.47 0.22
C LYS A 204 -10.27 10.26 -0.28
N LEU A 205 -11.06 9.64 0.58
CA LEU A 205 -11.99 8.58 0.20
C LEU A 205 -13.01 9.07 -0.85
N ALA A 206 -13.55 10.26 -0.68
CA ALA A 206 -14.49 10.87 -1.64
C ALA A 206 -13.81 11.19 -2.97
N GLU A 207 -12.59 11.74 -2.97
CA GLU A 207 -11.78 12.03 -4.15
C GLU A 207 -11.53 10.76 -4.98
N ILE A 208 -11.08 9.68 -4.34
CA ILE A 208 -10.85 8.39 -5.01
C ILE A 208 -12.16 7.83 -5.57
N THR A 209 -13.25 7.90 -4.78
CA THR A 209 -14.59 7.45 -5.23
C THR A 209 -15.03 8.20 -6.49
N GLU A 210 -14.83 9.52 -6.54
CA GLU A 210 -15.16 10.32 -7.72
C GLU A 210 -14.27 9.95 -8.91
N ALA A 211 -12.99 9.76 -8.69
CA ALA A 211 -12.05 9.39 -9.74
C ALA A 211 -12.37 8.02 -10.38
N LEU A 212 -12.88 7.06 -9.58
CA LEU A 212 -13.31 5.74 -10.05
C LEU A 212 -14.63 5.76 -10.84
N ASN A 213 -15.37 6.87 -10.81
CA ASN A 213 -16.66 7.03 -11.52
C ASN A 213 -16.54 7.87 -12.81
N LYS A 214 -15.37 8.36 -13.13
CA LYS A 214 -15.05 9.07 -14.39
C LYS A 214 -14.63 8.11 -15.48
#